data_63c4f5de5c0813145acbde64421d245d
#
_entry.id   63c4f5de5c0813145acbde64421d245d
#
_cell.length_a   1.000
_cell.length_b   1.000
_cell.length_c   1.000
_cell.angle_alpha   90.00
_cell.angle_beta   90.00
_cell.angle_gamma   90.00
#
_symmetry.space_group_name_H-M   'P 1'
#
loop_
_entity.id
_entity.type
_entity.pdbx_description
1 polymer ?
#
loop_
_entity_poly.entity_id
_entity_poly.type
_entity_poly.pdbx_seq_one_letter_code
_entity_poly.pdbx_strand_id
1 'polypeptide(L)'
;MARIFHGDITGDPYRPAKSITSYDLDPDVRVGDLVARWDHYFIWDEACIPGNELEKLRWTGDELCDEVVQFLGMGRGDMLAKLEEYMSTTPKDKWDVSVQKFWESVEERPPHSVDTSKAQFRPNFEHQSDSRTLSRGQEVFWKYISPILTSLLHFSLVGIVRLFSSLISGGFSAPKIIEVLLHTSYLTSSSSALTNRRLFETTQMVLDAMNDMTPSSGVGFRSVLKVRMLHSHVRLRLLRSPKFDTAKYGVPINQEDLLATLGAFSVACIWSMEQMGIYIANEDKEAYIAAWKHIGYYMGIQPVHLERFYKDYHAAEKHLCSSIAHLLEPQLGMPSGMLPLQLLNGISNRPLYGHSIQYHAELSRLLIGDTLADVFQLPRGNLRTRLGLWGSLILMKLELWFGKWYRAGWEKERIRLMKEFVDWLVMWQVGKRQAFERTDFGYKVVVQEIGKKGDADGANGKVNGKVVADSKTDQVEETDGNVRVQVDRAYIKALKRRYYHIILFEPAVLVGGIFCAVGWTLWTWNRH
;
A
#
# COMPACT_ATOMS: atom_id res chain seq x y z
N MET A 1 -26.30 -10.29 6.16
CA MET A 1 -24.89 -9.88 6.09
C MET A 1 -24.23 -10.76 5.05
N ALA A 2 -23.50 -10.19 4.11
CA ALA A 2 -22.80 -10.97 3.10
C ALA A 2 -21.55 -11.59 3.76
N ARG A 3 -21.36 -12.91 3.61
CA ARG A 3 -20.14 -13.59 4.04
C ARG A 3 -19.03 -13.30 3.04
N ILE A 4 -17.85 -12.95 3.52
CA ILE A 4 -16.64 -12.75 2.72
C ILE A 4 -15.77 -13.98 2.91
N PHE A 5 -15.62 -14.78 1.86
CA PHE A 5 -14.86 -16.03 1.91
C PHE A 5 -13.44 -15.81 1.38
N HIS A 6 -12.46 -16.42 2.06
CA HIS A 6 -11.06 -16.41 1.68
C HIS A 6 -10.56 -17.82 1.42
N GLY A 7 -9.89 -18.01 0.27
CA GLY A 7 -9.45 -19.32 -0.20
C GLY A 7 -10.58 -20.23 -0.69
N ASP A 8 -10.24 -21.45 -1.02
CA ASP A 8 -11.19 -22.45 -1.47
C ASP A 8 -12.05 -22.97 -0.32
N ILE A 9 -13.36 -22.73 -0.39
CA ILE A 9 -14.33 -23.25 0.54
C ILE A 9 -14.90 -24.54 -0.01
N THR A 10 -14.45 -25.67 0.49
CA THR A 10 -14.96 -26.98 0.12
C THR A 10 -16.26 -27.32 0.84
N GLY A 11 -17.24 -27.90 0.14
CA GLY A 11 -18.55 -28.26 0.69
C GLY A 11 -19.52 -27.07 0.78
N ASP A 12 -20.44 -27.10 1.76
CA ASP A 12 -21.41 -26.03 1.98
C ASP A 12 -20.74 -24.79 2.61
N PRO A 13 -20.61 -23.66 1.90
CA PRO A 13 -20.01 -22.45 2.44
C PRO A 13 -20.88 -21.81 3.54
N TYR A 14 -22.13 -22.17 3.67
CA TYR A 14 -23.06 -21.66 4.68
C TYR A 14 -23.19 -22.55 5.91
N ARG A 15 -22.42 -23.64 5.99
CA ARG A 15 -22.35 -24.47 7.19
C ARG A 15 -22.00 -23.64 8.43
N PRO A 16 -22.32 -24.14 9.65
CA PRO A 16 -21.95 -23.46 10.89
C PRO A 16 -20.45 -23.20 10.96
N ALA A 17 -20.08 -21.98 11.34
CA ALA A 17 -18.69 -21.55 11.49
C ALA A 17 -18.33 -21.38 12.96
N LYS A 18 -17.10 -21.76 13.32
CA LYS A 18 -16.51 -21.46 14.64
C LYS A 18 -16.05 -20.00 14.66
N SER A 19 -16.50 -19.23 15.65
CA SER A 19 -16.04 -17.85 15.84
C SER A 19 -14.73 -17.85 16.60
N ILE A 20 -13.72 -17.14 16.08
CA ILE A 20 -12.47 -16.87 16.79
C ILE A 20 -12.48 -15.42 17.28
N THR A 21 -12.06 -15.21 18.53
CA THR A 21 -11.83 -13.89 19.14
C THR A 21 -10.34 -13.62 19.25
N SER A 22 -9.94 -12.35 19.40
CA SER A 22 -8.53 -11.98 19.58
C SER A 22 -7.92 -12.49 20.89
N TYR A 23 -8.75 -12.88 21.85
CA TYR A 23 -8.29 -13.51 23.10
C TYR A 23 -8.00 -15.00 22.95
N ASP A 24 -8.45 -15.62 21.85
CA ASP A 24 -8.24 -17.04 21.61
C ASP A 24 -6.80 -17.24 21.10
N LEU A 25 -5.84 -17.20 22.02
CA LEU A 25 -4.43 -17.48 21.69
C LEU A 25 -4.22 -18.93 21.26
N ASP A 26 -5.06 -19.83 21.72
CA ASP A 26 -5.11 -21.25 21.37
C ASP A 26 -6.56 -21.64 21.08
N PRO A 27 -7.09 -21.28 19.90
CA PRO A 27 -8.50 -21.49 19.60
C PRO A 27 -8.83 -22.98 19.45
N ASP A 28 -9.98 -23.40 19.98
CA ASP A 28 -10.51 -24.77 19.77
C ASP A 28 -11.04 -24.94 18.34
N VAL A 29 -10.13 -25.00 17.39
CA VAL A 29 -10.39 -25.25 15.98
C VAL A 29 -9.56 -26.43 15.49
N ARG A 30 -10.10 -27.15 14.52
CA ARG A 30 -9.43 -28.30 13.88
C ARG A 30 -9.25 -28.03 12.40
N VAL A 31 -8.27 -28.69 11.80
CA VAL A 31 -8.09 -28.70 10.35
C VAL A 31 -9.39 -29.13 9.67
N GLY A 32 -9.86 -28.33 8.72
CA GLY A 32 -11.13 -28.49 8.02
C GLY A 32 -12.31 -27.71 8.60
N ASP A 33 -12.20 -27.10 9.79
CA ASP A 33 -13.25 -26.26 10.32
C ASP A 33 -13.41 -24.96 9.51
N LEU A 34 -14.67 -24.55 9.28
CA LEU A 34 -14.97 -23.22 8.81
C LEU A 34 -14.87 -22.25 9.99
N VAL A 35 -14.02 -21.27 9.87
CA VAL A 35 -13.75 -20.25 10.89
C VAL A 35 -14.33 -18.91 10.45
N ALA A 36 -14.88 -18.18 11.40
CA ALA A 36 -15.41 -16.84 11.17
C ALA A 36 -14.74 -15.82 12.08
N ARG A 37 -14.38 -14.69 11.48
CA ARG A 37 -14.01 -13.47 12.19
C ARG A 37 -14.76 -12.29 11.54
N TRP A 38 -15.78 -11.77 12.22
CA TRP A 38 -16.80 -10.86 11.65
C TRP A 38 -17.44 -11.41 10.38
N ASP A 39 -17.38 -10.66 9.28
CA ASP A 39 -17.90 -11.10 7.98
C ASP A 39 -16.89 -11.92 7.17
N HIS A 40 -15.66 -12.14 7.70
CA HIS A 40 -14.60 -12.90 7.03
C HIS A 40 -14.64 -14.36 7.45
N TYR A 41 -14.62 -15.27 6.47
CA TYR A 41 -14.73 -16.71 6.66
C TYR A 41 -13.61 -17.40 5.89
N PHE A 42 -12.97 -18.39 6.50
CA PHE A 42 -11.92 -19.20 5.90
C PHE A 42 -11.88 -20.61 6.50
N ILE A 43 -11.31 -21.55 5.76
CA ILE A 43 -11.06 -22.90 6.29
C ILE A 43 -9.77 -22.88 7.10
N TRP A 44 -9.84 -23.37 8.33
CA TRP A 44 -8.63 -23.60 9.14
C TRP A 44 -7.91 -24.82 8.60
N ASP A 45 -6.68 -24.66 8.17
CA ASP A 45 -5.82 -25.72 7.66
C ASP A 45 -4.42 -25.68 8.32
N GLU A 46 -3.51 -26.54 7.84
CA GLU A 46 -2.16 -26.67 8.40
C GLU A 46 -1.29 -25.41 8.22
N ALA A 47 -1.65 -24.52 7.31
CA ALA A 47 -0.95 -23.25 7.09
C ALA A 47 -1.45 -22.14 8.03
N CYS A 48 -2.57 -22.33 8.70
CA CYS A 48 -3.07 -21.41 9.72
C CYS A 48 -2.20 -21.45 10.98
N ILE A 49 -2.07 -20.31 11.66
CA ILE A 49 -1.13 -20.13 12.76
C ILE A 49 -1.91 -19.75 14.01
N PRO A 50 -1.80 -20.53 15.10
CA PRO A 50 -2.40 -20.18 16.39
C PRO A 50 -1.85 -18.85 16.94
N GLY A 51 -2.68 -18.10 17.65
CA GLY A 51 -2.32 -16.81 18.21
C GLY A 51 -1.12 -16.85 19.16
N ASN A 52 -0.95 -17.94 19.91
CA ASN A 52 0.18 -18.15 20.81
C ASN A 52 1.53 -18.29 20.05
N GLU A 53 1.51 -18.72 18.78
CA GLU A 53 2.71 -18.73 17.94
C GLU A 53 2.98 -17.34 17.34
N LEU A 54 1.95 -16.63 16.89
CA LEU A 54 2.09 -15.25 16.38
C LEU A 54 2.60 -14.32 17.48
N GLU A 55 2.09 -14.46 18.70
CA GLU A 55 2.51 -13.65 19.86
C GLU A 55 4.02 -13.75 20.15
N LYS A 56 4.68 -14.87 19.85
CA LYS A 56 6.14 -15.01 20.01
C LYS A 56 6.92 -14.06 19.10
N LEU A 57 6.41 -13.77 17.90
CA LEU A 57 7.04 -12.88 16.94
C LEU A 57 7.07 -11.42 17.42
N ARG A 58 6.24 -11.09 18.40
CA ARG A 58 6.10 -9.76 18.98
C ARG A 58 7.31 -9.33 19.81
N TRP A 59 8.11 -10.29 20.24
CA TRP A 59 9.27 -10.03 21.09
C TRP A 59 10.57 -9.86 20.32
N THR A 60 10.54 -9.94 19.00
CA THR A 60 11.70 -9.84 18.12
C THR A 60 11.57 -8.62 17.20
N GLY A 61 12.60 -7.76 17.19
CA GLY A 61 12.70 -6.60 16.31
C GLY A 61 13.50 -6.87 15.02
N ASP A 62 14.22 -5.86 14.57
CA ASP A 62 15.20 -5.91 13.49
C ASP A 62 16.56 -5.49 14.06
N GLU A 63 17.21 -6.46 14.70
CA GLU A 63 18.45 -6.25 15.47
C GLU A 63 19.58 -5.68 14.61
N LEU A 64 19.73 -6.18 13.37
CA LEU A 64 20.77 -5.72 12.45
C LEU A 64 20.65 -4.21 12.15
N CYS A 65 19.42 -3.74 11.88
CA CYS A 65 19.19 -2.33 11.62
C CYS A 65 19.26 -1.49 12.90
N ASP A 66 18.85 -2.06 14.03
CA ASP A 66 18.88 -1.37 15.33
C ASP A 66 20.32 -1.08 15.76
N GLU A 67 21.25 -2.02 15.58
CA GLU A 67 22.67 -1.83 15.86
C GLU A 67 23.27 -0.69 15.01
N VAL A 68 22.96 -0.66 13.71
CA VAL A 68 23.42 0.42 12.81
C VAL A 68 22.88 1.78 13.22
N VAL A 69 21.58 1.86 13.51
CA VAL A 69 20.95 3.12 13.91
C VAL A 69 21.50 3.62 15.27
N GLN A 70 21.82 2.72 16.17
CA GLN A 70 22.50 3.05 17.43
C GLN A 70 23.90 3.59 17.18
N PHE A 71 24.68 2.92 16.34
CA PHE A 71 26.03 3.35 15.96
C PHE A 71 26.04 4.74 15.32
N LEU A 72 25.15 4.98 14.35
CA LEU A 72 25.04 6.28 13.65
C LEU A 72 24.50 7.43 14.52
N GLY A 73 24.04 7.11 15.72
CA GLY A 73 23.45 8.05 16.66
C GLY A 73 22.02 8.44 16.30
N MET A 74 21.15 8.44 17.30
CA MET A 74 19.70 8.67 17.18
C MET A 74 19.31 10.17 17.02
N GLY A 75 20.15 10.95 16.38
CA GLY A 75 19.86 12.37 16.13
C GLY A 75 18.74 12.60 15.10
N ARG A 76 18.32 13.85 14.94
CA ARG A 76 17.38 14.23 13.87
C ARG A 76 18.03 14.06 12.50
N GLY A 77 17.24 13.69 11.50
CA GLY A 77 17.67 13.59 10.11
C GLY A 77 17.36 12.24 9.47
N ASP A 78 17.74 12.12 8.22
CA ASP A 78 17.60 10.91 7.42
C ASP A 78 18.70 9.93 7.78
N MET A 79 18.30 8.79 8.37
CA MET A 79 19.27 7.78 8.82
C MET A 79 19.97 7.08 7.66
N LEU A 80 19.29 6.89 6.52
CA LEU A 80 19.92 6.32 5.33
C LEU A 80 20.99 7.27 4.78
N ALA A 81 20.71 8.57 4.73
CA ALA A 81 21.69 9.57 4.30
C ALA A 81 22.93 9.57 5.19
N LYS A 82 22.77 9.43 6.53
CA LYS A 82 23.90 9.31 7.46
C LYS A 82 24.72 8.04 7.23
N LEU A 83 24.04 6.91 6.94
CA LEU A 83 24.72 5.66 6.61
C LEU A 83 25.54 5.82 5.33
N GLU A 84 24.95 6.38 4.28
CA GLU A 84 25.62 6.63 3.00
C GLU A 84 26.80 7.58 3.14
N GLU A 85 26.64 8.63 3.94
CA GLU A 85 27.75 9.56 4.27
C GLU A 85 28.88 8.83 4.98
N TYR A 86 28.58 8.05 6.03
CA TYR A 86 29.57 7.24 6.74
C TYR A 86 30.32 6.27 5.80
N MET A 87 29.58 5.55 4.96
CA MET A 87 30.16 4.59 4.01
C MET A 87 31.00 5.25 2.93
N SER A 88 30.65 6.48 2.51
CA SER A 88 31.41 7.23 1.50
C SER A 88 32.70 7.85 2.06
N THR A 89 32.74 8.17 3.34
CA THR A 89 33.88 8.83 4.01
C THR A 89 34.82 7.83 4.69
N THR A 90 34.37 6.63 4.98
CA THR A 90 35.13 5.60 5.70
C THR A 90 35.49 4.46 4.76
N PRO A 91 36.78 4.05 4.65
CA PRO A 91 37.18 2.87 3.88
C PRO A 91 36.46 1.60 4.37
N LYS A 92 36.09 0.70 3.45
CA LYS A 92 35.28 -0.49 3.77
C LYS A 92 35.92 -1.41 4.83
N ASP A 93 37.22 -1.51 4.85
CA ASP A 93 38.02 -2.27 5.85
C ASP A 93 37.98 -1.67 7.25
N LYS A 94 37.52 -0.42 7.38
CA LYS A 94 37.37 0.30 8.65
C LYS A 94 35.92 0.53 9.06
N TRP A 95 35.00 -0.07 8.36
CA TRP A 95 33.59 0.04 8.75
C TRP A 95 33.34 -0.62 10.10
N ASP A 96 32.44 -0.03 10.87
CA ASP A 96 31.95 -0.67 12.09
C ASP A 96 31.30 -2.02 11.76
N VAL A 97 31.45 -2.98 12.67
CA VAL A 97 30.95 -4.36 12.48
C VAL A 97 29.44 -4.39 12.22
N SER A 98 28.68 -3.51 12.88
CA SER A 98 27.22 -3.41 12.68
C SER A 98 26.88 -2.96 11.27
N VAL A 99 27.59 -1.94 10.75
CA VAL A 99 27.42 -1.42 9.38
C VAL A 99 27.81 -2.49 8.36
N GLN A 100 28.93 -3.19 8.58
CA GLN A 100 29.38 -4.24 7.69
C GLN A 100 28.33 -5.36 7.58
N LYS A 101 27.89 -5.94 8.71
CA LYS A 101 26.88 -7.00 8.75
C LYS A 101 25.56 -6.57 8.11
N PHE A 102 25.08 -5.36 8.42
CA PHE A 102 23.86 -4.84 7.84
C PHE A 102 23.98 -4.69 6.32
N TRP A 103 25.09 -4.08 5.86
CA TRP A 103 25.27 -3.84 4.43
C TRP A 103 25.46 -5.14 3.66
N GLU A 104 26.21 -6.10 4.18
CA GLU A 104 26.31 -7.45 3.61
C GLU A 104 24.93 -8.09 3.49
N SER A 105 24.07 -7.99 4.52
CA SER A 105 22.73 -8.54 4.49
C SER A 105 21.82 -7.91 3.42
N VAL A 106 22.05 -6.68 3.03
CA VAL A 106 21.23 -5.98 2.00
C VAL A 106 21.88 -5.99 0.61
N GLU A 107 23.20 -6.21 0.50
CA GLU A 107 23.89 -6.48 -0.76
C GLU A 107 23.67 -7.93 -1.22
N GLU A 108 23.59 -8.87 -0.28
CA GLU A 108 23.20 -10.23 -0.59
C GLU A 108 21.77 -10.24 -1.15
N ARG A 109 21.57 -11.03 -2.21
CA ARG A 109 20.21 -11.24 -2.71
C ARG A 109 19.42 -12.02 -1.67
N PRO A 110 18.11 -11.74 -1.53
CA PRO A 110 17.26 -12.54 -0.66
C PRO A 110 17.47 -14.03 -0.94
N PRO A 111 17.63 -14.88 0.09
CA PRO A 111 17.71 -16.31 -0.10
C PRO A 111 16.54 -16.75 -0.98
N HIS A 112 16.79 -17.67 -1.92
CA HIS A 112 15.88 -18.05 -3.01
C HIS A 112 14.42 -18.09 -2.60
N SER A 113 13.66 -17.16 -3.12
CA SER A 113 12.34 -16.84 -2.60
C SER A 113 11.25 -17.82 -3.02
N VAL A 114 11.53 -18.82 -3.82
CA VAL A 114 10.58 -19.88 -4.18
C VAL A 114 11.37 -21.15 -4.48
N ASP A 115 11.09 -22.21 -3.76
CA ASP A 115 11.45 -23.58 -4.17
C ASP A 115 10.59 -23.92 -5.40
N THR A 116 11.09 -23.55 -6.57
CA THR A 116 10.47 -23.86 -7.86
C THR A 116 10.49 -25.36 -8.20
N SER A 117 11.09 -26.19 -7.34
CA SER A 117 11.14 -27.65 -7.53
C SER A 117 9.77 -28.33 -7.37
N LYS A 118 8.79 -27.65 -6.73
CA LYS A 118 7.42 -28.15 -6.55
C LYS A 118 6.37 -27.46 -7.42
N ALA A 119 6.71 -26.36 -8.07
CA ALA A 119 5.86 -25.81 -9.10
C ALA A 119 6.02 -26.67 -10.36
N GLN A 120 5.06 -27.53 -10.64
CA GLN A 120 4.96 -28.26 -11.91
C GLN A 120 4.74 -27.29 -13.08
N PHE A 121 5.73 -26.45 -13.36
CA PHE A 121 5.71 -25.50 -14.46
C PHE A 121 7.00 -25.59 -15.27
N ARG A 122 6.90 -26.31 -16.38
CA ARG A 122 7.75 -26.40 -17.59
C ARG A 122 9.28 -26.47 -17.40
N PRO A 123 9.94 -27.50 -17.98
CA PRO A 123 11.33 -27.89 -17.72
C PRO A 123 12.43 -27.01 -18.32
N ASN A 124 12.23 -25.73 -18.60
CA ASN A 124 13.21 -24.88 -19.29
C ASN A 124 13.60 -23.58 -18.55
N PHE A 125 13.40 -23.49 -17.23
CA PHE A 125 13.73 -22.30 -16.45
C PHE A 125 14.74 -22.59 -15.34
N GLU A 126 15.96 -23.01 -15.71
CA GLU A 126 17.08 -23.10 -14.80
C GLU A 126 17.85 -21.76 -14.74
N HIS A 127 18.11 -21.28 -13.53
CA HIS A 127 19.10 -20.27 -13.13
C HIS A 127 18.95 -18.78 -13.46
N GLN A 128 17.74 -18.25 -13.73
CA GLN A 128 17.50 -16.80 -13.81
C GLN A 128 16.35 -16.32 -12.91
N SER A 129 16.08 -16.99 -11.78
CA SER A 129 14.79 -16.94 -11.11
C SER A 129 14.47 -15.63 -10.35
N ASP A 130 15.41 -15.01 -9.63
CA ASP A 130 15.04 -13.95 -8.69
C ASP A 130 14.67 -12.62 -9.35
N SER A 131 15.45 -12.15 -10.31
CA SER A 131 15.14 -10.88 -10.99
C SER A 131 13.91 -10.98 -11.89
N ARG A 132 13.66 -12.14 -12.50
CA ARG A 132 12.48 -12.38 -13.34
C ARG A 132 11.20 -12.48 -12.50
N THR A 133 11.26 -13.12 -11.36
CA THR A 133 10.10 -13.27 -10.46
C THR A 133 9.71 -11.92 -9.87
N LEU A 134 10.68 -11.13 -9.40
CA LEU A 134 10.45 -9.77 -8.93
C LEU A 134 9.87 -8.90 -10.05
N SER A 135 10.51 -8.91 -11.23
CA SER A 135 10.03 -8.15 -12.41
C SER A 135 8.60 -8.55 -12.80
N ARG A 136 8.27 -9.84 -12.74
CA ARG A 136 6.91 -10.32 -13.02
C ARG A 136 5.91 -9.81 -11.99
N GLY A 137 6.24 -9.81 -10.70
CA GLY A 137 5.38 -9.25 -9.65
C GLY A 137 5.18 -7.73 -9.80
N GLN A 138 6.22 -7.00 -10.21
CA GLN A 138 6.14 -5.58 -10.54
C GLN A 138 5.24 -5.33 -11.77
N GLU A 139 5.34 -6.16 -12.81
CA GLU A 139 4.43 -6.11 -13.96
C GLU A 139 2.97 -6.34 -13.55
N VAL A 140 2.70 -7.32 -12.68
CA VAL A 140 1.37 -7.60 -12.12
C VAL A 140 0.84 -6.39 -11.35
N PHE A 141 1.67 -5.77 -10.49
CA PHE A 141 1.30 -4.54 -9.80
C PHE A 141 0.83 -3.46 -10.78
N TRP A 142 1.62 -3.17 -11.82
CA TRP A 142 1.28 -2.14 -12.80
C TRP A 142 0.11 -2.51 -13.69
N LYS A 143 -0.08 -3.80 -13.97
CA LYS A 143 -1.27 -4.30 -14.68
C LYS A 143 -2.55 -4.01 -13.91
N TYR A 144 -2.53 -4.22 -12.59
CA TYR A 144 -3.68 -4.03 -11.70
C TYR A 144 -3.58 -2.75 -10.85
N ILE A 145 -2.84 -1.74 -11.29
CA ILE A 145 -2.54 -0.54 -10.49
C ILE A 145 -3.81 0.18 -9.98
N SER A 146 -4.84 0.33 -10.83
CA SER A 146 -6.09 1.01 -10.46
C SER A 146 -6.81 0.32 -9.30
N PRO A 147 -7.13 -1.00 -9.35
CA PRO A 147 -7.72 -1.69 -8.23
C PRO A 147 -6.78 -1.85 -7.03
N ILE A 148 -5.47 -1.99 -7.23
CA ILE A 148 -4.50 -2.09 -6.13
C ILE A 148 -4.45 -0.78 -5.35
N LEU A 149 -4.33 0.38 -5.99
CA LEU A 149 -4.35 1.67 -5.29
C LEU A 149 -5.69 1.90 -4.58
N THR A 150 -6.79 1.50 -5.21
CA THR A 150 -8.11 1.52 -4.57
C THR A 150 -8.13 0.66 -3.31
N SER A 151 -7.57 -0.55 -3.38
CA SER A 151 -7.46 -1.48 -2.25
C SER A 151 -6.58 -0.93 -1.14
N LEU A 152 -5.40 -0.41 -1.48
CA LEU A 152 -4.48 0.19 -0.52
C LEU A 152 -5.13 1.34 0.26
N LEU A 153 -5.89 2.19 -0.41
CA LEU A 153 -6.57 3.31 0.23
C LEU A 153 -7.72 2.87 1.13
N HIS A 154 -8.48 1.84 0.78
CA HIS A 154 -9.73 1.51 1.46
C HIS A 154 -9.65 0.28 2.35
N PHE A 155 -8.97 -0.78 1.93
CA PHE A 155 -8.78 -1.98 2.75
C PHE A 155 -7.55 -1.84 3.65
N SER A 156 -6.38 -1.64 3.07
CA SER A 156 -5.13 -1.68 3.82
C SER A 156 -5.01 -0.49 4.78
N LEU A 157 -5.35 0.71 4.34
CA LEU A 157 -5.23 1.90 5.17
C LEU A 157 -6.40 2.07 6.13
N VAL A 158 -7.64 1.85 5.70
CA VAL A 158 -8.78 1.85 6.61
C VAL A 158 -8.72 0.64 7.54
N GLY A 159 -8.34 -0.53 7.06
CA GLY A 159 -8.13 -1.73 7.87
C GLY A 159 -6.93 -1.60 8.82
N ILE A 160 -5.75 -1.22 8.30
CA ILE A 160 -4.52 -1.02 9.11
C ILE A 160 -4.70 0.14 10.08
N VAL A 161 -5.22 1.27 9.62
CA VAL A 161 -5.39 2.44 10.49
C VAL A 161 -6.36 2.14 11.61
N ARG A 162 -7.21 1.18 11.47
CA ARG A 162 -8.05 0.76 12.55
C ARG A 162 -7.47 -0.36 13.43
N LEU A 163 -6.58 -1.14 12.92
CA LEU A 163 -5.60 -1.72 13.84
C LEU A 163 -5.10 -0.64 14.82
N PHE A 164 -5.12 0.62 14.39
CA PHE A 164 -4.52 1.78 15.02
C PHE A 164 -5.45 2.77 15.77
N SER A 165 -6.76 2.75 15.61
CA SER A 165 -7.63 3.85 16.11
C SER A 165 -8.35 3.61 17.44
N SER A 166 -8.21 2.44 18.04
CA SER A 166 -9.01 2.03 19.19
C SER A 166 -8.60 2.60 20.57
N LEU A 167 -7.54 3.37 20.63
CA LEU A 167 -6.84 3.67 21.89
C LEU A 167 -7.22 4.99 22.57
N ILE A 168 -7.96 5.88 21.91
CA ILE A 168 -8.28 7.19 22.53
C ILE A 168 -9.33 7.06 23.65
N SER A 169 -10.00 5.91 23.76
CA SER A 169 -11.07 5.72 24.75
C SER A 169 -11.08 4.37 25.47
N GLY A 170 -9.93 3.75 25.68
CA GLY A 170 -9.81 2.62 26.61
C GLY A 170 -10.32 1.27 26.14
N GLY A 171 -10.48 1.03 24.85
CA GLY A 171 -10.95 -0.23 24.30
C GLY A 171 -10.10 -0.78 23.14
N PHE A 172 -9.85 -2.03 23.22
CA PHE A 172 -8.80 -2.79 22.52
C PHE A 172 -9.19 -3.21 21.11
N SER A 173 -8.40 -2.80 20.07
CA SER A 173 -8.33 -3.53 18.79
C SER A 173 -6.92 -3.39 18.25
N ALA A 174 -6.13 -4.46 18.29
CA ALA A 174 -4.68 -4.46 18.12
C ALA A 174 -3.99 -3.34 18.93
N PRO A 175 -4.17 -3.31 20.23
CA PRO A 175 -3.65 -2.27 21.10
C PRO A 175 -2.13 -2.16 20.99
N LYS A 176 -1.49 -3.26 20.61
CA LYS A 176 -0.06 -3.43 20.58
C LYS A 176 0.60 -2.64 19.44
N ILE A 177 -0.01 -2.58 18.25
CA ILE A 177 0.51 -1.82 17.10
C ILE A 177 0.18 -0.31 17.23
N ILE A 178 -0.98 -0.01 17.78
CA ILE A 178 -1.49 1.36 17.92
C ILE A 178 -0.66 2.21 18.85
N GLU A 179 -0.22 1.62 19.96
CA GLU A 179 0.60 2.35 20.92
C GLU A 179 1.82 2.98 20.27
N VAL A 180 2.45 2.26 19.34
CA VAL A 180 3.57 2.77 18.53
C VAL A 180 3.16 4.02 17.75
N LEU A 181 1.99 4.03 17.13
CA LEU A 181 1.55 5.17 16.31
C LEU A 181 1.10 6.36 17.15
N LEU A 182 0.45 6.11 18.29
CA LEU A 182 0.07 7.18 19.22
C LEU A 182 1.31 7.92 19.74
N HIS A 183 2.31 7.17 20.18
CA HIS A 183 3.56 7.75 20.67
C HIS A 183 4.35 8.50 19.58
N THR A 184 4.18 8.13 18.32
CA THR A 184 4.83 8.81 17.20
C THR A 184 4.00 9.93 16.60
N SER A 185 2.72 10.04 16.97
CA SER A 185 1.73 10.95 16.36
C SER A 185 1.67 10.81 14.83
N TYR A 186 2.02 9.61 14.30
CA TYR A 186 2.28 9.43 12.88
C TYR A 186 1.01 9.58 12.03
N LEU A 187 -0.12 8.98 12.43
CA LEU A 187 -1.42 9.09 11.76
C LEU A 187 -2.51 9.68 12.66
N THR A 188 -2.18 9.99 13.90
CA THR A 188 -3.11 10.50 14.93
C THR A 188 -3.09 12.02 15.04
N SER A 189 -2.41 12.70 14.11
CA SER A 189 -2.41 14.16 14.04
C SER A 189 -3.83 14.69 13.84
N SER A 190 -4.18 15.76 14.54
CA SER A 190 -5.42 16.51 14.33
C SER A 190 -5.49 17.19 12.95
N SER A 191 -4.36 17.27 12.23
CA SER A 191 -4.27 17.83 10.88
C SER A 191 -4.52 16.76 9.82
N SER A 192 -5.64 16.86 9.10
CA SER A 192 -5.94 15.99 7.94
C SER A 192 -4.89 16.13 6.83
N ALA A 193 -4.26 17.29 6.70
CA ALA A 193 -3.19 17.53 5.73
C ALA A 193 -1.94 16.69 6.05
N LEU A 194 -1.55 16.60 7.32
CA LEU A 194 -0.40 15.79 7.73
C LEU A 194 -0.67 14.30 7.55
N THR A 195 -1.85 13.84 7.92
CA THR A 195 -2.29 12.45 7.71
C THR A 195 -2.27 12.10 6.22
N ASN A 196 -2.82 12.98 5.38
CA ASN A 196 -2.82 12.81 3.92
C ASN A 196 -1.39 12.75 3.35
N ARG A 197 -0.52 13.66 3.77
CA ARG A 197 0.89 13.65 3.34
C ARG A 197 1.57 12.30 3.64
N ARG A 198 1.38 11.77 4.84
CA ARG A 198 2.00 10.49 5.26
C ARG A 198 1.45 9.30 4.48
N LEU A 199 0.16 9.35 4.15
CA LEU A 199 -0.47 8.38 3.28
C LEU A 199 0.21 8.34 1.90
N PHE A 200 0.44 9.51 1.31
CA PHE A 200 1.12 9.60 0.02
C PHE A 200 2.62 9.28 0.11
N GLU A 201 3.28 9.54 1.24
CA GLU A 201 4.67 9.09 1.48
C GLU A 201 4.77 7.55 1.48
N THR A 202 3.80 6.86 2.10
CA THR A 202 3.72 5.39 2.05
C THR A 202 3.41 4.90 0.64
N THR A 203 2.45 5.52 -0.05
CA THR A 203 2.14 5.20 -1.46
C THR A 203 3.37 5.36 -2.33
N GLN A 204 4.15 6.41 -2.11
CA GLN A 204 5.40 6.63 -2.84
C GLN A 204 6.42 5.52 -2.64
N MET A 205 6.61 5.05 -1.41
CA MET A 205 7.51 3.92 -1.13
C MET A 205 7.06 2.67 -1.90
N VAL A 206 5.76 2.38 -1.93
CA VAL A 206 5.21 1.24 -2.69
C VAL A 206 5.48 1.40 -4.19
N LEU A 207 5.25 2.58 -4.75
CA LEU A 207 5.50 2.85 -6.17
C LEU A 207 6.98 2.74 -6.52
N ASP A 208 7.86 3.27 -5.67
CA ASP A 208 9.31 3.17 -5.83
C ASP A 208 9.74 1.69 -5.83
N ALA A 209 9.27 0.90 -4.85
CA ALA A 209 9.57 -0.53 -4.76
C ALA A 209 9.05 -1.33 -5.97
N MET A 210 7.89 -0.96 -6.49
CA MET A 210 7.31 -1.59 -7.68
C MET A 210 7.89 -1.07 -8.99
N ASN A 211 8.79 -0.08 -8.96
CA ASN A 211 9.52 0.38 -10.13
C ASN A 211 10.92 -0.23 -10.23
N ASP A 212 11.74 -0.11 -9.18
CA ASP A 212 13.14 -0.51 -9.25
C ASP A 212 13.70 -0.89 -7.87
N MET A 213 13.86 -2.19 -7.64
CA MET A 213 14.48 -2.77 -6.45
C MET A 213 15.93 -3.22 -6.69
N THR A 214 16.61 -2.67 -7.70
CA THR A 214 18.02 -3.00 -7.95
C THR A 214 18.85 -2.67 -6.70
N PRO A 215 19.56 -3.65 -6.12
CA PRO A 215 20.37 -3.41 -4.94
C PRO A 215 21.36 -2.26 -5.14
N SER A 216 21.58 -1.48 -4.11
CA SER A 216 22.47 -0.31 -4.01
C SER A 216 22.11 0.90 -4.90
N SER A 217 21.44 0.73 -6.05
CA SER A 217 21.17 1.81 -6.99
C SER A 217 19.69 2.13 -7.20
N GLY A 218 18.81 1.15 -7.01
CA GLY A 218 17.38 1.28 -7.29
C GLY A 218 16.66 2.26 -6.35
N VAL A 219 15.77 3.07 -6.92
CA VAL A 219 14.96 4.02 -6.13
C VAL A 219 14.12 3.30 -5.09
N GLY A 220 13.53 2.15 -5.47
CA GLY A 220 12.72 1.33 -4.56
C GLY A 220 13.54 0.72 -3.44
N PHE A 221 14.72 0.19 -3.77
CA PHE A 221 15.67 -0.32 -2.77
C PHE A 221 15.96 0.75 -1.71
N ARG A 222 16.36 1.95 -2.14
CA ARG A 222 16.64 3.07 -1.23
C ARG A 222 15.42 3.50 -0.42
N SER A 223 14.24 3.60 -1.05
CA SER A 223 12.99 3.94 -0.38
C SER A 223 12.63 2.93 0.71
N VAL A 224 12.77 1.64 0.45
CA VAL A 224 12.50 0.57 1.40
C VAL A 224 13.50 0.59 2.56
N LEU A 225 14.80 0.72 2.28
CA LEU A 225 15.81 0.83 3.34
C LEU A 225 15.61 2.07 4.22
N LYS A 226 15.22 3.20 3.62
CA LYS A 226 14.89 4.40 4.38
C LYS A 226 13.75 4.16 5.37
N VAL A 227 12.70 3.45 4.96
CA VAL A 227 11.59 3.09 5.84
C VAL A 227 12.04 2.09 6.91
N ARG A 228 12.86 1.07 6.57
CA ARG A 228 13.44 0.12 7.53
C ARG A 228 14.23 0.85 8.63
N MET A 229 15.10 1.78 8.25
CA MET A 229 15.88 2.58 9.19
C MET A 229 15.00 3.53 10.02
N LEU A 230 13.92 4.06 9.45
CA LEU A 230 12.92 4.84 10.19
C LEU A 230 12.21 3.96 11.24
N HIS A 231 11.85 2.72 10.89
CA HIS A 231 11.25 1.77 11.81
C HIS A 231 12.18 1.47 12.99
N SER A 232 13.45 1.22 12.72
CA SER A 232 14.48 1.02 13.74
C SER A 232 14.64 2.25 14.64
N HIS A 233 14.74 3.44 14.05
CA HIS A 233 14.83 4.70 14.82
C HIS A 233 13.62 4.90 15.76
N VAL A 234 12.42 4.62 15.27
CA VAL A 234 11.19 4.70 16.08
C VAL A 234 11.20 3.65 17.17
N ARG A 235 11.57 2.39 16.87
CA ARG A 235 11.66 1.29 17.82
C ARG A 235 12.59 1.64 18.98
N LEU A 236 13.80 2.05 18.67
CA LEU A 236 14.80 2.40 19.68
C LEU A 236 14.38 3.61 20.53
N ARG A 237 13.72 4.59 19.93
CA ARG A 237 13.17 5.74 20.67
C ARG A 237 12.08 5.31 21.64
N LEU A 238 11.19 4.41 21.25
CA LEU A 238 10.11 3.95 22.11
C LEU A 238 10.61 3.03 23.23
N LEU A 239 11.56 2.14 22.93
CA LEU A 239 12.20 1.28 23.94
C LEU A 239 12.91 2.08 25.06
N ARG A 240 13.37 3.30 24.74
CA ARG A 240 13.97 4.22 25.73
C ARG A 240 12.95 5.10 26.45
N SER A 241 11.69 5.09 26.01
CA SER A 241 10.63 5.93 26.58
C SER A 241 10.00 5.27 27.80
N PRO A 242 9.98 5.89 28.97
CA PRO A 242 9.28 5.35 30.14
C PRO A 242 7.75 5.29 29.97
N LYS A 243 7.23 5.91 28.90
CA LYS A 243 5.81 5.93 28.60
C LYS A 243 5.36 4.72 27.78
N PHE A 244 6.28 3.96 27.18
CA PHE A 244 5.96 2.79 26.37
C PHE A 244 6.15 1.53 27.21
N ASP A 245 5.07 0.80 27.43
CA ASP A 245 5.05 -0.44 28.20
C ASP A 245 5.38 -1.64 27.31
N THR A 246 6.68 -1.98 27.23
CA THR A 246 7.17 -3.11 26.45
C THR A 246 6.63 -4.45 27.00
N ALA A 247 6.44 -4.59 28.31
CA ALA A 247 5.91 -5.83 28.89
C ALA A 247 4.49 -6.13 28.41
N LYS A 248 3.70 -5.08 28.17
CA LYS A 248 2.32 -5.19 27.69
C LYS A 248 2.21 -5.28 26.18
N TYR A 249 3.00 -4.51 25.44
CA TYR A 249 2.84 -4.32 23.99
C TYR A 249 3.88 -5.04 23.14
N GLY A 250 4.91 -5.63 23.76
CA GLY A 250 6.04 -6.22 23.04
C GLY A 250 7.04 -5.19 22.52
N VAL A 251 7.95 -5.63 21.69
CA VAL A 251 8.91 -4.75 20.99
C VAL A 251 8.16 -3.90 19.94
N PRO A 252 8.36 -2.57 19.92
CA PRO A 252 7.70 -1.73 18.91
C PRO A 252 8.13 -2.11 17.49
N ILE A 253 7.20 -2.18 16.54
CA ILE A 253 7.47 -2.52 15.14
C ILE A 253 8.26 -3.85 15.05
N ASN A 254 7.69 -4.87 15.66
CA ASN A 254 8.25 -6.22 15.74
C ASN A 254 7.98 -7.04 14.48
N GLN A 255 8.43 -8.31 14.47
CA GLN A 255 8.26 -9.20 13.33
C GLN A 255 6.78 -9.53 13.04
N GLU A 256 5.91 -9.63 14.05
CA GLU A 256 4.47 -9.82 13.84
C GLU A 256 3.84 -8.61 13.16
N ASP A 257 4.16 -7.39 13.63
CA ASP A 257 3.65 -6.14 13.04
C ASP A 257 4.10 -5.97 11.58
N LEU A 258 5.35 -6.29 11.28
CA LEU A 258 5.91 -6.22 9.92
C LEU A 258 5.24 -7.23 8.98
N LEU A 259 5.05 -8.47 9.42
CA LEU A 259 4.42 -9.53 8.64
C LEU A 259 2.92 -9.24 8.39
N ALA A 260 2.18 -8.83 9.41
CA ALA A 260 0.78 -8.45 9.26
C ALA A 260 0.62 -7.26 8.29
N THR A 261 1.53 -6.27 8.39
CA THR A 261 1.56 -5.13 7.47
C THR A 261 1.90 -5.58 6.04
N LEU A 262 2.87 -6.49 5.87
CA LEU A 262 3.18 -7.07 4.55
C LEU A 262 1.95 -7.75 3.94
N GLY A 263 1.18 -8.51 4.73
CA GLY A 263 -0.09 -9.13 4.32
C GLY A 263 -1.13 -8.11 3.86
N ALA A 264 -1.22 -6.99 4.57
CA ALA A 264 -2.14 -5.92 4.21
C ALA A 264 -1.78 -5.23 2.87
N PHE A 265 -0.50 -5.13 2.51
CA PHE A 265 -0.07 -4.58 1.22
C PHE A 265 -0.09 -5.60 0.08
N SER A 266 -0.09 -6.88 0.39
CA SER A 266 -0.04 -7.98 -0.59
C SER A 266 -1.37 -8.73 -0.70
N VAL A 267 -1.65 -9.64 0.19
CA VAL A 267 -2.83 -10.52 0.18
C VAL A 267 -4.13 -9.71 0.23
N ALA A 268 -4.22 -8.71 1.10
CA ALA A 268 -5.43 -7.91 1.22
C ALA A 268 -5.76 -7.11 -0.05
N CYS A 269 -4.76 -6.76 -0.87
CA CYS A 269 -4.99 -6.17 -2.19
C CYS A 269 -5.63 -7.19 -3.15
N ILE A 270 -5.18 -8.46 -3.11
CA ILE A 270 -5.78 -9.55 -3.89
C ILE A 270 -7.22 -9.78 -3.46
N TRP A 271 -7.49 -9.93 -2.16
CA TRP A 271 -8.85 -10.07 -1.64
C TRP A 271 -9.77 -8.92 -2.05
N SER A 272 -9.27 -7.69 -1.97
CA SER A 272 -10.02 -6.50 -2.37
C SER A 272 -10.37 -6.53 -3.85
N MET A 273 -9.45 -6.95 -4.71
CA MET A 273 -9.71 -7.12 -6.13
C MET A 273 -10.78 -8.19 -6.39
N GLU A 274 -10.73 -9.31 -5.68
CA GLU A 274 -11.75 -10.37 -5.75
C GLU A 274 -13.12 -9.87 -5.27
N GLN A 275 -13.17 -9.11 -4.17
CA GLN A 275 -14.40 -8.46 -3.69
C GLN A 275 -14.97 -7.42 -4.69
N MET A 276 -14.10 -6.74 -5.41
CA MET A 276 -14.50 -5.88 -6.52
C MET A 276 -14.94 -6.68 -7.76
N GLY A 277 -14.85 -8.02 -7.72
CA GLY A 277 -15.21 -8.93 -8.82
C GLY A 277 -14.19 -8.91 -9.97
N ILE A 278 -12.91 -8.68 -9.67
CA ILE A 278 -11.80 -8.72 -10.62
C ILE A 278 -11.13 -10.08 -10.47
N TYR A 279 -11.10 -10.84 -11.56
CA TYR A 279 -10.40 -12.13 -11.59
C TYR A 279 -8.89 -11.93 -11.76
N ILE A 280 -8.11 -12.59 -10.90
CA ILE A 280 -6.66 -12.61 -10.91
C ILE A 280 -6.22 -14.07 -11.12
N ALA A 281 -5.38 -14.30 -12.12
CA ALA A 281 -4.83 -15.64 -12.36
C ALA A 281 -3.90 -16.05 -11.20
N ASN A 282 -3.85 -17.35 -10.90
CA ASN A 282 -3.00 -17.85 -9.80
C ASN A 282 -1.53 -17.49 -9.99
N GLU A 283 -1.04 -17.53 -11.24
CA GLU A 283 0.33 -17.14 -11.56
C GLU A 283 0.59 -15.64 -11.27
N ASP A 284 -0.40 -14.78 -11.46
CA ASP A 284 -0.31 -13.36 -11.12
C ASP A 284 -0.34 -13.17 -9.59
N LYS A 285 -1.14 -13.94 -8.85
CA LYS A 285 -1.16 -13.93 -7.37
C LYS A 285 0.21 -14.33 -6.82
N GLU A 286 0.75 -15.46 -7.27
CA GLU A 286 2.07 -15.95 -6.84
C GLU A 286 3.19 -14.95 -7.14
N ALA A 287 3.21 -14.39 -8.35
CA ALA A 287 4.20 -13.39 -8.73
C ALA A 287 4.11 -12.12 -7.86
N TYR A 288 2.90 -11.68 -7.54
CA TYR A 288 2.67 -10.52 -6.69
C TYR A 288 3.12 -10.77 -5.24
N ILE A 289 2.83 -11.94 -4.68
CA ILE A 289 3.30 -12.34 -3.34
C ILE A 289 4.82 -12.45 -3.30
N ALA A 290 5.45 -13.02 -4.32
CA ALA A 290 6.90 -13.13 -4.40
C ALA A 290 7.59 -11.75 -4.44
N ALA A 291 7.02 -10.76 -5.14
CA ALA A 291 7.54 -9.40 -5.11
C ALA A 291 7.43 -8.78 -3.71
N TRP A 292 6.32 -8.97 -3.02
CA TRP A 292 6.17 -8.49 -1.64
C TRP A 292 7.05 -9.24 -0.64
N LYS A 293 7.28 -10.55 -0.81
CA LYS A 293 8.28 -11.30 -0.04
C LYS A 293 9.66 -10.66 -0.17
N HIS A 294 10.06 -10.33 -1.40
CA HIS A 294 11.33 -9.65 -1.68
C HIS A 294 11.40 -8.26 -0.99
N ILE A 295 10.35 -7.46 -1.08
CA ILE A 295 10.26 -6.17 -0.37
C ILE A 295 10.32 -6.38 1.14
N GLY A 296 9.62 -7.38 1.68
CA GLY A 296 9.61 -7.72 3.10
C GLY A 296 11.00 -8.03 3.65
N TYR A 297 11.84 -8.70 2.87
CA TYR A 297 13.24 -8.97 3.24
C TYR A 297 14.01 -7.66 3.47
N TYR A 298 13.94 -6.73 2.53
CA TYR A 298 14.61 -5.43 2.68
C TYR A 298 13.96 -4.52 3.73
N MET A 299 12.70 -4.77 4.10
CA MET A 299 12.03 -4.10 5.22
C MET A 299 12.44 -4.63 6.61
N GLY A 300 13.28 -5.68 6.67
CA GLY A 300 13.80 -6.25 7.90
C GLY A 300 12.96 -7.38 8.49
N ILE A 301 12.11 -8.01 7.68
CA ILE A 301 11.48 -9.27 8.08
C ILE A 301 12.51 -10.38 7.96
N GLN A 302 12.64 -11.18 9.02
CA GLN A 302 13.60 -12.26 9.05
C GLN A 302 13.32 -13.31 7.98
N PRO A 303 14.34 -13.82 7.27
CA PRO A 303 14.17 -14.81 6.20
C PRO A 303 13.36 -16.05 6.62
N VAL A 304 13.58 -16.55 7.83
CA VAL A 304 12.87 -17.74 8.36
C VAL A 304 11.35 -17.53 8.37
N HIS A 305 10.88 -16.32 8.66
CA HIS A 305 9.46 -15.99 8.67
C HIS A 305 8.91 -15.82 7.27
N LEU A 306 9.68 -15.21 6.37
CA LEU A 306 9.31 -15.08 4.96
C LEU A 306 9.23 -16.45 4.27
N GLU A 307 10.18 -17.36 4.56
CA GLU A 307 10.15 -18.73 4.02
C GLU A 307 8.95 -19.54 4.55
N ARG A 308 8.56 -19.31 5.79
CA ARG A 308 7.42 -20.02 6.39
C ARG A 308 6.08 -19.43 5.91
N PHE A 309 5.90 -18.13 5.99
CA PHE A 309 4.60 -17.46 5.86
C PHE A 309 4.34 -16.87 4.46
N TYR A 310 5.38 -16.69 3.66
CA TYR A 310 5.31 -16.12 2.30
C TYR A 310 5.97 -17.02 1.26
N LYS A 311 5.98 -18.33 1.48
CA LYS A 311 6.51 -19.29 0.50
C LYS A 311 5.69 -19.33 -0.79
N ASP A 312 4.36 -19.13 -0.69
CA ASP A 312 3.38 -19.09 -1.76
C ASP A 312 2.17 -18.23 -1.36
N TYR A 313 1.24 -18.02 -2.28
CA TYR A 313 0.02 -17.25 -2.02
C TYR A 313 -0.83 -17.88 -0.90
N HIS A 314 -0.98 -19.21 -0.91
CA HIS A 314 -1.79 -19.89 0.10
C HIS A 314 -1.26 -19.69 1.52
N ALA A 315 0.05 -19.85 1.74
CA ALA A 315 0.65 -19.61 3.04
C ALA A 315 0.51 -18.15 3.48
N ALA A 316 0.69 -17.19 2.57
CA ALA A 316 0.52 -15.78 2.86
C ALA A 316 -0.94 -15.43 3.20
N GLU A 317 -1.89 -16.02 2.49
CA GLU A 317 -3.32 -15.87 2.76
C GLU A 317 -3.68 -16.38 4.15
N LYS A 318 -3.24 -17.59 4.51
CA LYS A 318 -3.53 -18.20 5.83
C LYS A 318 -2.84 -17.45 6.96
N HIS A 319 -1.63 -16.96 6.72
CA HIS A 319 -0.97 -16.05 7.67
C HIS A 319 -1.79 -14.78 7.91
N LEU A 320 -2.31 -14.12 6.86
CA LEU A 320 -3.14 -12.93 7.02
C LEU A 320 -4.48 -13.26 7.72
N CYS A 321 -5.14 -14.37 7.39
CA CYS A 321 -6.34 -14.84 8.10
C CYS A 321 -6.07 -15.01 9.60
N SER A 322 -4.96 -15.67 9.94
CA SER A 322 -4.54 -15.90 11.34
C SER A 322 -4.20 -14.59 12.05
N SER A 323 -3.50 -13.68 11.37
CA SER A 323 -3.16 -12.35 11.90
C SER A 323 -4.41 -11.51 12.16
N ILE A 324 -5.40 -11.55 11.26
CA ILE A 324 -6.69 -10.86 11.45
C ILE A 324 -7.44 -11.45 12.64
N ALA A 325 -7.49 -12.77 12.76
CA ALA A 325 -8.15 -13.43 13.87
C ALA A 325 -7.50 -13.06 15.22
N HIS A 326 -6.17 -13.01 15.26
CA HIS A 326 -5.38 -12.72 16.46
C HIS A 326 -5.29 -11.24 16.81
N LEU A 327 -5.02 -10.38 15.84
CA LEU A 327 -4.71 -8.96 16.09
C LEU A 327 -5.94 -8.05 16.12
N LEU A 328 -7.02 -8.38 15.39
CA LEU A 328 -8.16 -7.49 15.28
C LEU A 328 -9.23 -7.76 16.33
N GLU A 329 -9.38 -6.82 17.25
CA GLU A 329 -10.40 -6.86 18.31
C GLU A 329 -11.18 -5.55 18.40
N PRO A 330 -12.19 -5.32 17.56
CA PRO A 330 -13.05 -4.15 17.70
C PRO A 330 -14.07 -4.34 18.81
N GLN A 331 -14.09 -3.41 19.74
CA GLN A 331 -15.17 -3.31 20.73
C GLN A 331 -16.31 -2.42 20.21
N LEU A 332 -17.53 -2.93 20.29
CA LEU A 332 -18.75 -2.17 19.98
C LEU A 332 -18.95 -1.04 21.00
N GLY A 333 -19.22 0.17 20.53
CA GLY A 333 -19.63 1.29 21.39
C GLY A 333 -18.57 2.34 21.70
N MET A 334 -17.38 2.28 21.11
CA MET A 334 -16.32 3.27 21.34
C MET A 334 -16.27 4.41 20.32
N PRO A 335 -15.79 5.64 20.72
CA PRO A 335 -15.59 6.76 19.79
C PRO A 335 -14.47 6.53 18.77
N SER A 336 -14.22 5.29 18.44
CA SER A 336 -13.15 4.81 17.55
C SER A 336 -13.38 5.10 16.06
N GLY A 337 -14.56 5.62 15.70
CA GLY A 337 -14.90 6.00 14.33
C GLY A 337 -14.14 7.22 13.77
N MET A 338 -13.44 7.99 14.63
CA MET A 338 -12.86 9.26 14.18
C MET A 338 -11.70 9.09 13.20
N LEU A 339 -10.82 8.12 13.39
CA LEU A 339 -9.61 8.02 12.55
C LEU A 339 -9.87 7.46 11.14
N PRO A 340 -10.66 6.38 10.95
CA PRO A 340 -11.08 5.98 9.61
C PRO A 340 -11.83 7.08 8.87
N LEU A 341 -12.72 7.80 9.56
CA LEU A 341 -13.42 8.94 8.99
C LEU A 341 -12.47 10.11 8.66
N GLN A 342 -11.45 10.38 9.47
CA GLN A 342 -10.43 11.39 9.18
C GLN A 342 -9.60 11.03 7.94
N LEU A 343 -9.24 9.74 7.78
CA LEU A 343 -8.56 9.27 6.57
C LEU A 343 -9.45 9.39 5.34
N LEU A 344 -10.70 8.92 5.42
CA LEU A 344 -11.64 9.05 4.33
C LEU A 344 -11.91 10.53 4.01
N ASN A 345 -11.98 11.41 4.99
CA ASN A 345 -12.05 12.85 4.78
C ASN A 345 -10.79 13.39 4.09
N GLY A 346 -9.61 12.89 4.46
CA GLY A 346 -8.34 13.27 3.84
C GLY A 346 -8.27 13.00 2.35
N ILE A 347 -8.91 11.94 1.88
CA ILE A 347 -8.96 11.56 0.45
C ILE A 347 -10.24 12.00 -0.27
N SER A 348 -11.29 12.40 0.46
CA SER A 348 -12.57 12.82 -0.11
C SER A 348 -12.50 14.17 -0.80
N ASN A 349 -13.33 14.34 -1.83
CA ASN A 349 -13.47 15.58 -2.60
C ASN A 349 -12.16 16.11 -3.20
N ARG A 350 -11.13 15.24 -3.32
CA ARG A 350 -9.85 15.62 -3.93
C ARG A 350 -9.97 15.71 -5.44
N PRO A 351 -9.21 16.63 -6.07
CA PRO A 351 -9.16 16.74 -7.52
C PRO A 351 -8.81 15.41 -8.16
N LEU A 352 -9.46 15.12 -9.23
CA LEU A 352 -9.48 14.07 -10.20
C LEU A 352 -10.84 13.37 -10.27
N TYR A 353 -11.33 12.81 -9.16
CA TYR A 353 -12.62 12.12 -9.17
C TYR A 353 -13.68 12.81 -8.30
N GLY A 354 -13.24 13.62 -7.31
CA GLY A 354 -14.17 14.37 -6.44
C GLY A 354 -15.13 13.48 -5.67
N HIS A 355 -14.73 12.22 -5.41
CA HIS A 355 -15.60 11.28 -4.70
C HIS A 355 -15.89 11.75 -3.28
N SER A 356 -17.15 11.66 -2.87
CA SER A 356 -17.59 12.02 -1.53
C SER A 356 -17.13 11.00 -0.49
N ILE A 357 -17.17 11.39 0.79
CA ILE A 357 -16.89 10.48 1.90
C ILE A 357 -17.84 9.27 1.90
N GLN A 358 -19.11 9.45 1.49
CA GLN A 358 -20.07 8.36 1.38
C GLN A 358 -19.66 7.34 0.32
N TYR A 359 -19.10 7.80 -0.80
CA TYR A 359 -18.56 6.90 -1.83
C TYR A 359 -17.41 6.05 -1.28
N HIS A 360 -16.44 6.69 -0.64
CA HIS A 360 -15.31 6.00 -0.03
C HIS A 360 -15.75 5.05 1.09
N ALA A 361 -16.74 5.44 1.89
CA ALA A 361 -17.28 4.59 2.95
C ALA A 361 -18.01 3.36 2.39
N GLU A 362 -18.84 3.49 1.35
CA GLU A 362 -19.49 2.35 0.68
C GLU A 362 -18.47 1.41 0.04
N LEU A 363 -17.41 1.93 -0.57
CA LEU A 363 -16.34 1.10 -1.10
C LEU A 363 -15.59 0.36 0.03
N SER A 364 -15.28 1.04 1.14
CA SER A 364 -14.69 0.37 2.31
C SER A 364 -15.60 -0.72 2.86
N ARG A 365 -16.93 -0.48 2.95
CA ARG A 365 -17.92 -1.49 3.35
C ARG A 365 -17.90 -2.72 2.45
N LEU A 366 -17.80 -2.52 1.15
CA LEU A 366 -17.69 -3.63 0.20
C LEU A 366 -16.45 -4.50 0.49
N LEU A 367 -15.32 -3.88 0.85
CA LEU A 367 -14.04 -4.58 0.99
C LEU A 367 -13.85 -5.24 2.37
N ILE A 368 -14.33 -4.61 3.45
CA ILE A 368 -14.09 -5.08 4.83
C ILE A 368 -15.32 -5.73 5.48
N GLY A 369 -16.46 -5.70 4.81
CA GLY A 369 -17.74 -6.18 5.32
C GLY A 369 -18.53 -5.14 6.13
N ASP A 370 -19.83 -5.38 6.24
CA ASP A 370 -20.76 -4.46 6.91
C ASP A 370 -20.57 -4.44 8.43
N THR A 371 -20.31 -5.59 9.06
CA THR A 371 -20.12 -5.70 10.51
C THR A 371 -18.94 -4.84 10.96
N LEU A 372 -17.81 -4.99 10.29
CA LEU A 372 -16.63 -4.23 10.61
C LEU A 372 -16.80 -2.74 10.28
N ALA A 373 -17.45 -2.41 9.16
CA ALA A 373 -17.75 -1.04 8.77
C ALA A 373 -18.72 -0.33 9.72
N ASP A 374 -19.71 -1.05 10.31
CA ASP A 374 -20.62 -0.48 11.30
C ASP A 374 -19.92 -0.22 12.64
N VAL A 375 -19.06 -1.13 13.06
CA VAL A 375 -18.14 -0.88 14.18
C VAL A 375 -17.32 0.38 13.92
N PHE A 376 -16.93 0.67 12.68
CA PHE A 376 -16.17 1.83 12.23
C PHE A 376 -17.01 3.09 12.07
N GLN A 377 -18.30 2.98 12.30
CA GLN A 377 -19.23 4.09 12.10
C GLN A 377 -19.11 4.70 10.71
N LEU A 378 -18.73 3.88 9.71
CA LEU A 378 -18.64 4.34 8.36
C LEU A 378 -20.05 4.67 7.84
N PRO A 379 -20.28 5.87 7.29
CA PRO A 379 -21.59 6.26 6.80
C PRO A 379 -22.05 5.35 5.66
N ARG A 380 -23.36 5.06 5.61
CA ARG A 380 -23.96 4.35 4.47
C ARG A 380 -24.27 5.35 3.37
N GLY A 381 -23.94 5.00 2.15
CA GLY A 381 -24.26 5.78 0.98
C GLY A 381 -25.73 5.63 0.57
N ASN A 382 -26.27 6.65 -0.07
CA ASN A 382 -27.58 6.59 -0.69
C ASN A 382 -27.53 5.83 -2.02
N LEU A 383 -28.68 5.59 -2.66
CA LEU A 383 -28.80 4.86 -3.92
C LEU A 383 -27.89 5.45 -5.02
N ARG A 384 -27.83 6.79 -5.13
CA ARG A 384 -26.98 7.47 -6.13
C ARG A 384 -25.50 7.15 -5.91
N THR A 385 -25.05 7.15 -4.65
CA THR A 385 -23.67 6.81 -4.29
C THR A 385 -23.35 5.36 -4.66
N ARG A 386 -24.27 4.43 -4.37
CA ARG A 386 -24.10 3.01 -4.69
C ARG A 386 -24.08 2.76 -6.19
N LEU A 387 -24.98 3.38 -6.95
CA LEU A 387 -24.98 3.30 -8.42
C LEU A 387 -23.69 3.87 -9.01
N GLY A 388 -23.20 4.99 -8.48
CA GLY A 388 -21.91 5.57 -8.86
C GLY A 388 -20.74 4.63 -8.58
N LEU A 389 -20.71 3.98 -7.41
CA LEU A 389 -19.70 2.98 -7.07
C LEU A 389 -19.74 1.78 -8.03
N TRP A 390 -20.92 1.17 -8.23
CA TRP A 390 -21.07 0.07 -9.17
C TRP A 390 -20.66 0.44 -10.59
N GLY A 391 -21.02 1.63 -11.06
CA GLY A 391 -20.58 2.16 -12.35
C GLY A 391 -19.05 2.23 -12.44
N SER A 392 -18.39 2.75 -11.41
CA SER A 392 -16.90 2.84 -11.35
C SER A 392 -16.25 1.45 -11.37
N LEU A 393 -16.81 0.49 -10.64
CA LEU A 393 -16.30 -0.89 -10.61
C LEU A 393 -16.49 -1.60 -11.95
N ILE A 394 -17.62 -1.37 -12.63
CA ILE A 394 -17.88 -1.90 -13.98
C ILE A 394 -16.86 -1.33 -14.96
N LEU A 395 -16.63 0.00 -14.93
CA LEU A 395 -15.64 0.65 -15.81
C LEU A 395 -14.24 0.09 -15.57
N MET A 396 -13.84 -0.11 -14.32
CA MET A 396 -12.54 -0.70 -13.96
C MET A 396 -12.40 -2.14 -14.51
N LYS A 397 -13.44 -2.96 -14.41
CA LYS A 397 -13.45 -4.32 -14.98
C LYS A 397 -13.38 -4.30 -16.50
N LEU A 398 -14.14 -3.42 -17.14
CA LEU A 398 -14.12 -3.25 -18.59
C LEU A 398 -12.74 -2.81 -19.07
N GLU A 399 -12.08 -1.90 -18.37
CA GLU A 399 -10.71 -1.48 -18.65
C GLU A 399 -9.74 -2.66 -18.65
N LEU A 400 -9.77 -3.48 -17.59
CA LEU A 400 -8.89 -4.65 -17.46
C LEU A 400 -9.21 -5.75 -18.47
N TRP A 401 -10.49 -5.98 -18.75
CA TRP A 401 -10.92 -6.95 -19.75
C TRP A 401 -10.55 -6.50 -21.17
N PHE A 402 -10.79 -5.24 -21.49
CA PHE A 402 -10.55 -4.65 -22.79
C PHE A 402 -9.07 -4.69 -23.17
N GLY A 403 -8.17 -4.44 -22.20
CA GLY A 403 -6.73 -4.50 -22.38
C GLY A 403 -6.20 -5.83 -22.91
N LYS A 404 -6.93 -6.91 -22.69
CA LYS A 404 -6.55 -8.25 -23.17
C LYS A 404 -6.85 -8.48 -24.66
N TRP A 405 -7.88 -7.81 -25.22
CA TRP A 405 -8.48 -8.20 -26.49
C TRP A 405 -8.45 -7.13 -27.57
N TYR A 406 -8.25 -5.86 -27.18
CA TYR A 406 -8.48 -4.76 -28.10
C TYR A 406 -7.38 -4.60 -29.16
N ARG A 407 -6.16 -4.21 -28.76
CA ARG A 407 -5.03 -4.04 -29.66
C ARG A 407 -3.69 -4.30 -28.97
N ALA A 408 -2.73 -4.82 -29.75
CA ALA A 408 -1.38 -4.97 -29.25
C ALA A 408 -0.82 -3.60 -28.79
N GLY A 409 -0.28 -3.55 -27.59
CA GLY A 409 0.30 -2.34 -27.01
C GLY A 409 -0.67 -1.42 -26.25
N TRP A 410 -2.00 -1.61 -26.32
CA TRP A 410 -2.94 -0.78 -25.56
C TRP A 410 -2.69 -0.88 -24.05
N GLU A 411 -2.50 -2.09 -23.53
CA GLU A 411 -2.19 -2.29 -22.12
C GLU A 411 -0.88 -1.59 -21.70
N LYS A 412 0.16 -1.67 -22.55
CA LYS A 412 1.43 -0.96 -22.28
C LYS A 412 1.25 0.56 -22.25
N GLU A 413 0.45 1.11 -23.15
CA GLU A 413 0.14 2.53 -23.19
C GLU A 413 -0.70 2.96 -21.97
N ARG A 414 -1.69 2.18 -21.59
CA ARG A 414 -2.47 2.38 -20.38
C ARG A 414 -1.58 2.39 -19.13
N ILE A 415 -0.71 1.38 -18.98
CA ILE A 415 0.22 1.29 -17.85
C ILE A 415 1.14 2.51 -17.82
N ARG A 416 1.68 2.93 -18.97
CA ARG A 416 2.52 4.14 -19.07
C ARG A 416 1.78 5.38 -18.59
N LEU A 417 0.55 5.60 -19.07
CA LEU A 417 -0.27 6.74 -18.66
C LEU A 417 -0.62 6.68 -17.17
N MET A 418 -0.90 5.49 -16.63
CA MET A 418 -1.15 5.32 -15.21
C MET A 418 0.09 5.63 -14.37
N LYS A 419 1.28 5.23 -14.81
CA LYS A 419 2.55 5.59 -14.15
C LYS A 419 2.71 7.11 -14.10
N GLU A 420 2.60 7.78 -15.23
CA GLU A 420 2.70 9.25 -15.33
C GLU A 420 1.67 9.93 -14.41
N PHE A 421 0.45 9.41 -14.39
CA PHE A 421 -0.64 9.97 -13.59
C PHE A 421 -0.44 9.80 -12.09
N VAL A 422 -0.02 8.62 -11.65
CA VAL A 422 0.19 8.32 -10.23
C VAL A 422 1.42 9.04 -9.70
N ASP A 423 2.50 9.07 -10.45
CA ASP A 423 3.70 9.85 -10.12
C ASP A 423 3.36 11.34 -9.95
N TRP A 424 2.58 11.90 -10.90
CA TRP A 424 2.10 13.26 -10.78
C TRP A 424 1.22 13.48 -9.54
N LEU A 425 0.29 12.57 -9.26
CA LEU A 425 -0.62 12.66 -8.12
C LEU A 425 0.16 12.71 -6.80
N VAL A 426 1.14 11.84 -6.65
CA VAL A 426 1.97 11.77 -5.44
C VAL A 426 2.82 13.03 -5.31
N MET A 427 3.46 13.49 -6.38
CA MET A 427 4.25 14.73 -6.36
C MET A 427 3.40 15.95 -6.00
N TRP A 428 2.18 16.02 -6.53
CA TRP A 428 1.26 17.11 -6.22
C TRP A 428 0.82 17.11 -4.75
N GLN A 429 0.65 15.93 -4.13
CA GLN A 429 0.20 15.82 -2.73
C GLN A 429 1.34 15.95 -1.71
N VAL A 430 2.52 15.46 -2.02
CA VAL A 430 3.67 15.42 -1.11
C VAL A 430 4.57 16.64 -1.25
N GLY A 431 4.47 17.38 -2.38
CA GLY A 431 5.37 18.47 -2.70
C GLY A 431 6.74 17.97 -3.20
N LYS A 432 7.76 18.83 -3.14
CA LYS A 432 9.11 18.50 -3.60
C LYS A 432 9.68 17.33 -2.83
N ARG A 433 10.03 16.25 -3.53
CA ARG A 433 10.78 15.14 -2.97
C ARG A 433 12.20 15.13 -3.53
N GLN A 434 13.17 14.96 -2.66
CA GLN A 434 14.58 14.80 -3.06
C GLN A 434 14.83 13.56 -3.93
N ALA A 435 13.97 12.53 -3.83
CA ALA A 435 14.10 11.29 -4.59
C ALA A 435 13.57 11.37 -6.04
N PHE A 436 12.81 12.41 -6.41
CA PHE A 436 12.23 12.58 -7.73
C PHE A 436 12.91 13.68 -8.54
N GLU A 437 14.18 13.56 -8.79
CA GLU A 437 14.81 14.24 -9.93
C GLU A 437 14.59 13.40 -11.22
N ARG A 438 13.34 13.10 -11.55
CA ARG A 438 13.01 12.55 -12.86
C ARG A 438 12.78 13.68 -13.83
N THR A 439 13.81 13.99 -14.58
CA THR A 439 13.79 14.91 -15.72
C THR A 439 13.11 14.32 -16.97
N ASP A 440 12.73 13.04 -16.95
CA ASP A 440 12.34 12.29 -18.15
C ASP A 440 10.86 12.43 -18.56
N PHE A 441 10.01 13.05 -17.73
CA PHE A 441 8.58 13.13 -18.01
C PHE A 441 8.07 14.45 -18.61
N GLY A 442 8.96 15.31 -19.09
CA GLY A 442 8.58 16.48 -19.90
C GLY A 442 7.73 17.56 -19.22
N TYR A 443 7.42 17.45 -17.93
CA TYR A 443 6.75 18.50 -17.17
C TYR A 443 7.71 19.16 -16.19
N LYS A 444 7.71 20.49 -16.21
CA LYS A 444 8.48 21.28 -15.23
C LYS A 444 7.60 21.51 -14.01
N VAL A 445 7.97 20.92 -12.89
CA VAL A 445 7.44 21.35 -11.59
C VAL A 445 8.29 22.51 -11.11
N VAL A 446 7.72 23.70 -11.13
CA VAL A 446 8.39 24.88 -10.57
C VAL A 446 8.07 24.94 -9.10
N VAL A 447 9.06 24.65 -8.26
CA VAL A 447 8.96 24.78 -6.83
C VAL A 447 9.49 26.17 -6.45
N GLN A 448 8.63 27.06 -5.99
CA GLN A 448 9.06 28.30 -5.35
C GLN A 448 9.21 28.08 -3.85
N GLU A 449 10.41 28.20 -3.33
CA GLU A 449 10.64 28.33 -1.89
C GLU A 449 10.18 29.72 -1.46
N ILE A 450 9.16 29.77 -0.61
CA ILE A 450 8.77 31.02 0.04
C ILE A 450 9.75 31.22 1.20
N GLY A 451 10.68 32.14 1.04
CA GLY A 451 11.58 32.51 2.11
C GLY A 451 10.80 32.89 3.38
N LYS A 452 11.27 32.44 4.53
CA LYS A 452 10.81 32.93 5.81
C LYS A 452 10.87 34.48 5.75
N LYS A 453 9.76 35.16 6.02
CA LYS A 453 9.79 36.54 6.39
C LYS A 453 10.61 36.63 7.69
N GLY A 454 11.90 36.81 7.54
CA GLY A 454 12.75 37.31 8.61
C GLY A 454 12.50 38.80 8.72
N ASP A 455 12.29 39.26 9.92
CA ASP A 455 12.40 40.66 10.26
C ASP A 455 13.71 41.20 9.70
N ALA A 456 13.62 42.12 8.76
CA ALA A 456 14.77 42.86 8.29
C ALA A 456 14.31 44.27 7.91
N ASP A 457 14.53 45.17 8.79
CA ASP A 457 14.85 46.53 8.45
C ASP A 457 16.11 46.60 7.57
N GLY A 458 15.98 47.26 6.44
CA GLY A 458 17.04 47.92 5.70
C GLY A 458 18.04 47.05 4.93
N ALA A 459 17.88 47.00 3.63
CA ALA A 459 18.89 47.39 2.64
C ALA A 459 18.44 47.01 1.19
N ASN A 460 18.53 47.99 0.33
CA ASN A 460 18.38 47.88 -1.14
C ASN A 460 19.34 46.85 -1.74
N GLY A 461 18.79 45.83 -2.42
CA GLY A 461 19.55 44.95 -3.27
C GLY A 461 18.69 44.51 -4.48
N LYS A 462 18.88 45.18 -5.62
CA LYS A 462 18.30 44.77 -6.91
C LYS A 462 18.80 43.37 -7.28
N VAL A 463 17.92 42.39 -7.33
CA VAL A 463 18.16 41.11 -8.00
C VAL A 463 17.41 41.14 -9.32
N ASN A 464 18.14 41.26 -10.41
CA ASN A 464 17.64 41.10 -11.77
C ASN A 464 17.37 39.60 -12.05
N GLY A 465 16.16 39.17 -11.84
CA GLY A 465 15.64 37.89 -12.34
C GLY A 465 14.65 38.16 -13.48
N LYS A 466 15.04 37.85 -14.70
CA LYS A 466 14.17 37.90 -15.87
C LYS A 466 13.03 36.95 -15.71
N VAL A 467 11.85 37.44 -15.32
CA VAL A 467 10.58 36.70 -15.32
C VAL A 467 10.07 36.71 -16.76
N VAL A 468 10.06 35.58 -17.42
CA VAL A 468 9.24 35.38 -18.60
C VAL A 468 7.83 35.09 -18.08
N ALA A 469 7.00 36.12 -18.06
CA ALA A 469 5.58 36.00 -17.79
C ALA A 469 4.91 35.44 -19.03
N ASP A 470 4.42 34.20 -18.97
CA ASP A 470 3.38 33.76 -19.88
C ASP A 470 2.17 33.26 -19.09
N SER A 471 1.05 33.71 -19.57
CA SER A 471 -0.25 33.95 -18.97
C SER A 471 -1.01 32.69 -18.49
N LYS A 472 -1.74 32.86 -17.40
CA LYS A 472 -2.79 32.01 -16.78
C LYS A 472 -2.33 30.89 -15.86
N THR A 473 -1.75 31.26 -14.77
CA THR A 473 -1.57 30.39 -13.59
C THR A 473 -2.56 30.81 -12.51
N ASP A 474 -3.54 29.97 -12.25
CA ASP A 474 -4.37 30.11 -11.04
C ASP A 474 -3.70 29.39 -9.88
N GLN A 475 -3.75 30.02 -8.72
CA GLN A 475 -3.10 29.54 -7.50
C GLN A 475 -3.82 28.30 -6.96
N VAL A 476 -3.05 27.32 -6.50
CA VAL A 476 -3.52 26.12 -5.81
C VAL A 476 -3.32 26.32 -4.30
N GLU A 477 -4.31 25.83 -3.53
CA GLU A 477 -4.40 25.93 -2.07
C GLU A 477 -3.11 25.64 -1.32
N GLU A 478 -2.90 26.41 -0.27
CA GLU A 478 -1.79 26.31 0.68
C GLU A 478 -1.78 24.94 1.36
N THR A 479 -0.75 24.14 1.11
CA THR A 479 -0.41 23.02 1.97
C THR A 479 0.60 23.50 3.00
N ASP A 480 0.35 23.15 4.24
CA ASP A 480 1.10 23.54 5.43
C ASP A 480 2.62 23.43 5.24
N GLY A 481 3.32 24.55 5.24
CA GLY A 481 4.77 24.64 5.27
C GLY A 481 5.47 24.97 3.97
N ASN A 482 5.62 26.25 3.68
CA ASN A 482 6.68 26.89 2.87
C ASN A 482 6.96 26.44 1.42
N VAL A 483 6.20 25.54 0.81
CA VAL A 483 6.41 25.13 -0.58
C VAL A 483 5.10 25.20 -1.36
N ARG A 484 5.03 26.09 -2.35
CA ARG A 484 3.94 26.11 -3.33
C ARG A 484 4.34 25.29 -4.54
N VAL A 485 3.62 24.19 -4.80
CA VAL A 485 3.78 23.44 -6.05
C VAL A 485 2.92 24.10 -7.11
N GLN A 486 3.53 24.71 -8.08
CA GLN A 486 2.84 25.26 -9.24
C GLN A 486 2.57 24.13 -10.24
N VAL A 487 1.30 23.79 -10.41
CA VAL A 487 0.87 22.70 -11.26
C VAL A 487 0.60 23.23 -12.67
N ASP A 488 1.23 22.64 -13.68
CA ASP A 488 0.91 22.93 -15.07
C ASP A 488 -0.48 22.35 -15.41
N ARG A 489 -1.50 23.23 -15.36
CA ARG A 489 -2.89 22.86 -15.68
C ARG A 489 -3.06 22.38 -17.12
N ALA A 490 -2.26 22.89 -18.05
CA ALA A 490 -2.34 22.49 -19.44
C ALA A 490 -1.85 21.03 -19.60
N TYR A 491 -0.76 20.68 -18.96
CA TYR A 491 -0.25 19.31 -18.92
C TYR A 491 -1.28 18.34 -18.32
N ILE A 492 -1.84 18.67 -17.16
CA ILE A 492 -2.84 17.82 -16.49
C ILE A 492 -4.09 17.67 -17.35
N LYS A 493 -4.55 18.75 -17.98
CA LYS A 493 -5.69 18.69 -18.89
C LYS A 493 -5.38 17.80 -20.10
N ALA A 494 -4.16 17.85 -20.62
CA ALA A 494 -3.70 16.99 -21.69
C ALA A 494 -3.59 15.52 -21.25
N LEU A 495 -3.03 15.25 -20.07
CA LEU A 495 -2.92 13.92 -19.47
C LEU A 495 -4.30 13.31 -19.23
N LYS A 496 -5.22 14.05 -18.61
CA LYS A 496 -6.61 13.64 -18.44
C LYS A 496 -7.30 13.35 -19.77
N ARG A 497 -7.12 14.22 -20.78
CA ARG A 497 -7.71 14.03 -22.10
C ARG A 497 -7.19 12.74 -22.76
N ARG A 498 -5.89 12.45 -22.67
CA ARG A 498 -5.29 11.19 -23.15
C ARG A 498 -5.85 9.99 -22.40
N TYR A 499 -5.93 10.07 -21.07
CA TYR A 499 -6.49 9.01 -20.24
C TYR A 499 -7.95 8.72 -20.63
N TYR A 500 -8.81 9.72 -20.68
CA TYR A 500 -10.20 9.54 -21.08
C TYR A 500 -10.35 9.05 -22.52
N HIS A 501 -9.46 9.48 -23.43
CA HIS A 501 -9.48 9.00 -24.79
C HIS A 501 -9.21 7.48 -24.84
N ILE A 502 -8.18 7.01 -24.18
CA ILE A 502 -7.80 5.59 -24.20
C ILE A 502 -8.78 4.73 -23.39
N ILE A 503 -9.19 5.19 -22.22
CA ILE A 503 -9.99 4.38 -21.28
C ILE A 503 -11.50 4.41 -21.58
N LEU A 504 -12.02 5.51 -22.11
CA LEU A 504 -13.46 5.65 -22.33
C LEU A 504 -13.83 5.75 -23.81
N PHE A 505 -13.13 6.60 -24.56
CA PHE A 505 -13.51 6.89 -25.95
C PHE A 505 -13.21 5.71 -26.88
N GLU A 506 -12.00 5.15 -26.86
CA GLU A 506 -11.64 4.01 -27.71
C GLU A 506 -12.55 2.78 -27.45
N PRO A 507 -12.81 2.35 -26.20
CA PRO A 507 -13.76 1.27 -25.92
C PRO A 507 -15.19 1.59 -26.36
N ALA A 508 -15.66 2.82 -26.16
CA ALA A 508 -17.01 3.21 -26.54
C ALA A 508 -17.22 3.19 -28.05
N VAL A 509 -16.22 3.63 -28.84
CA VAL A 509 -16.25 3.58 -30.29
C VAL A 509 -16.27 2.14 -30.80
N LEU A 510 -15.47 1.26 -30.20
CA LEU A 510 -15.45 -0.17 -30.57
C LEU A 510 -16.80 -0.83 -30.28
N VAL A 511 -17.32 -0.65 -29.06
CA VAL A 511 -18.61 -1.22 -28.67
C VAL A 511 -19.73 -0.68 -29.53
N GLY A 512 -19.76 0.63 -29.80
CA GLY A 512 -20.70 1.26 -30.72
C GLY A 512 -20.62 0.70 -32.15
N GLY A 513 -19.39 0.51 -32.65
CA GLY A 513 -19.16 -0.10 -33.96
C GLY A 513 -19.66 -1.55 -34.04
N ILE A 514 -19.46 -2.35 -32.99
CA ILE A 514 -19.99 -3.72 -32.91
C ILE A 514 -21.52 -3.72 -32.92
N PHE A 515 -22.17 -2.85 -32.14
CA PHE A 515 -23.63 -2.72 -32.15
C PHE A 515 -24.18 -2.31 -33.50
N CYS A 516 -23.52 -1.36 -34.20
CA CYS A 516 -23.89 -0.97 -35.55
C CYS A 516 -23.74 -2.13 -36.53
N ALA A 517 -22.65 -2.89 -36.47
CA ALA A 517 -22.41 -4.04 -37.33
C ALA A 517 -23.45 -5.15 -37.10
N VAL A 518 -23.71 -5.50 -35.84
CA VAL A 518 -24.76 -6.50 -35.49
C VAL A 518 -26.13 -6.01 -35.91
N GLY A 519 -26.46 -4.75 -35.67
CA GLY A 519 -27.75 -4.16 -36.12
C GLY A 519 -27.91 -4.22 -37.63
N TRP A 520 -26.82 -3.92 -38.38
CA TRP A 520 -26.80 -4.01 -39.84
C TRP A 520 -26.99 -5.46 -40.32
N THR A 521 -26.29 -6.44 -39.71
CA THR A 521 -26.44 -7.85 -40.09
C THR A 521 -27.84 -8.39 -39.78
N LEU A 522 -28.41 -8.05 -38.63
CA LEU A 522 -29.82 -8.41 -38.30
C LEU A 522 -30.83 -7.76 -39.24
N TRP A 523 -30.60 -6.50 -39.63
CA TRP A 523 -31.45 -5.80 -40.56
C TRP A 523 -31.39 -6.38 -41.97
N THR A 524 -30.18 -6.78 -42.43
CA THR A 524 -30.03 -7.45 -43.73
C THR A 524 -30.64 -8.84 -43.72
N TRP A 525 -30.45 -9.61 -42.60
CA TRP A 525 -31.08 -10.93 -42.45
C TRP A 525 -32.62 -10.85 -42.49
N ASN A 526 -33.21 -9.87 -41.87
CA ASN A 526 -34.69 -9.70 -41.85
C ASN A 526 -35.26 -9.24 -43.21
N ARG A 527 -34.41 -8.94 -44.18
CA ARG A 527 -34.84 -8.53 -45.54
C ARG A 527 -34.75 -9.67 -46.58
N HIS A 528 -34.13 -10.79 -46.22
CA HIS A 528 -34.12 -12.04 -46.98
C HIS A 528 -35.05 -13.08 -46.34
#